data_8899beb5395c17a6f6bb96fe2b864e44
#
_entry.id   8899beb5395c17a6f6bb96fe2b864e44
#
_cell.length_a   1.000
_cell.length_b   1.000
_cell.length_c   1.000
_cell.angle_alpha   90.00
_cell.angle_beta   90.00
_cell.angle_gamma   90.00
#
_symmetry.space_group_name_H-M   'P 1'
#
loop_
_entity.id
_entity.type
_entity.pdbx_description
1 polymer ?
#
loop_
_entity_poly.entity_id
_entity_poly.type
_entity_poly.pdbx_seq_one_letter_code
_entity_poly.pdbx_strand_id
1 'polypeptide(L)'
;MRFGLFGGTFNPVHLGHLRAALEVKEGFELEEIFLIPAALPPHKLPGEVVDAGDRLHMLNLALENTAGLSVSEVELQRSGPSYTIDTVNHFKSVLPEKSTIYLIIGLDAFLEIDSWKSYQALLLQVPIIVINRPQTDRGLSKLGWELMDDYLKSSLSGGYKFSELQSCYLAADRQPIHIFEVTALDISSTRIRSLVKKGRSIGYLVPRKTAKFIHSRGLYL
;
A
#
# COMPACT_ATOMS: atom_id res chain seq x y z
N MET A 1 4.94 -3.54 -20.39
CA MET A 1 5.07 -4.12 -19.03
C MET A 1 4.33 -3.25 -18.04
N ARG A 2 3.63 -3.83 -17.06
CA ARG A 2 2.87 -3.09 -16.03
C ARG A 2 3.36 -3.53 -14.65
N PHE A 3 3.73 -2.59 -13.80
CA PHE A 3 4.27 -2.85 -12.46
C PHE A 3 3.50 -2.08 -11.40
N GLY A 4 3.41 -2.66 -10.19
CA GLY A 4 2.79 -2.01 -9.04
C GLY A 4 3.82 -1.67 -7.96
N LEU A 5 3.73 -0.48 -7.38
CA LEU A 5 4.48 -0.09 -6.19
C LEU A 5 3.52 -0.03 -5.01
N PHE A 6 3.68 -0.93 -4.05
CA PHE A 6 2.86 -1.01 -2.86
C PHE A 6 3.69 -0.69 -1.62
N GLY A 7 3.77 0.59 -1.30
CA GLY A 7 4.46 1.09 -0.12
C GLY A 7 3.67 0.85 1.17
N GLY A 8 4.37 0.67 2.27
CA GLY A 8 3.72 0.53 3.56
C GLY A 8 4.69 0.36 4.73
N THR A 9 4.20 0.57 5.95
CA THR A 9 4.99 0.29 7.16
C THR A 9 5.19 -1.21 7.37
N PHE A 10 4.19 -2.04 7.05
CA PHE A 10 4.19 -3.50 7.25
C PHE A 10 4.64 -3.92 8.65
N ASN A 11 3.95 -3.44 9.68
CA ASN A 11 4.32 -3.59 11.10
C ASN A 11 3.27 -4.39 11.93
N PRO A 12 3.07 -5.71 11.66
CA PRO A 12 3.65 -6.55 10.59
C PRO A 12 2.87 -6.54 9.28
N VAL A 13 3.46 -7.16 8.24
CA VAL A 13 2.71 -7.61 7.07
C VAL A 13 1.65 -8.65 7.48
N HIS A 14 0.50 -8.65 6.82
CA HIS A 14 -0.61 -9.56 7.15
C HIS A 14 -1.39 -10.01 5.90
N LEU A 15 -2.25 -11.01 6.06
CA LEU A 15 -3.01 -11.59 4.94
C LEU A 15 -3.85 -10.56 4.18
N GLY A 16 -4.34 -9.52 4.85
CA GLY A 16 -5.06 -8.42 4.19
C GLY A 16 -4.20 -7.63 3.20
N HIS A 17 -2.90 -7.44 3.47
CA HIS A 17 -1.98 -6.82 2.51
C HIS A 17 -1.73 -7.74 1.31
N LEU A 18 -1.47 -9.01 1.57
CA LEU A 18 -1.15 -9.98 0.51
C LEU A 18 -2.34 -10.23 -0.41
N ARG A 19 -3.54 -10.37 0.16
CA ARG A 19 -4.76 -10.57 -0.62
C ARG A 19 -5.05 -9.36 -1.51
N ALA A 20 -4.96 -8.15 -0.96
CA ALA A 20 -5.14 -6.94 -1.73
C ALA A 20 -4.11 -6.80 -2.86
N ALA A 21 -2.83 -7.12 -2.60
CA ALA A 21 -1.80 -7.11 -3.64
C ALA A 21 -2.11 -8.09 -4.78
N LEU A 22 -2.52 -9.31 -4.46
CA LEU A 22 -2.88 -10.32 -5.47
C LEU A 22 -4.10 -9.87 -6.30
N GLU A 23 -5.15 -9.36 -5.68
CA GLU A 23 -6.34 -8.89 -6.40
C GLU A 23 -6.04 -7.71 -7.32
N VAL A 24 -5.21 -6.75 -6.85
CA VAL A 24 -4.76 -5.65 -7.70
C VAL A 24 -3.90 -6.16 -8.85
N LYS A 25 -2.99 -7.12 -8.59
CA LYS A 25 -2.18 -7.73 -9.64
C LYS A 25 -3.04 -8.35 -10.74
N GLU A 26 -4.05 -9.13 -10.35
CA GLU A 26 -4.98 -9.78 -11.28
C GLU A 26 -5.86 -8.75 -12.00
N GLY A 27 -6.48 -7.81 -11.29
CA GLY A 27 -7.42 -6.83 -11.83
C GLY A 27 -6.79 -5.82 -12.80
N PHE A 28 -5.52 -5.51 -12.65
CA PHE A 28 -4.77 -4.59 -13.53
C PHE A 28 -3.78 -5.29 -14.45
N GLU A 29 -3.76 -6.63 -14.47
CA GLU A 29 -2.84 -7.44 -15.28
C GLU A 29 -1.38 -7.01 -15.07
N LEU A 30 -0.97 -6.81 -13.80
CA LEU A 30 0.38 -6.40 -13.48
C LEU A 30 1.32 -7.62 -13.56
N GLU A 31 2.49 -7.42 -14.14
CA GLU A 31 3.53 -8.45 -14.20
C GLU A 31 4.07 -8.73 -12.81
N GLU A 32 4.31 -7.66 -12.05
CA GLU A 32 4.85 -7.74 -10.70
C GLU A 32 4.40 -6.56 -9.83
N ILE A 33 4.21 -6.82 -8.54
CA ILE A 33 4.03 -5.80 -7.51
C ILE A 33 5.21 -5.85 -6.54
N PHE A 34 5.86 -4.70 -6.36
CA PHE A 34 6.91 -4.51 -5.37
C PHE A 34 6.30 -4.03 -4.05
N LEU A 35 6.38 -4.85 -3.00
CA LEU A 35 6.07 -4.44 -1.64
C LEU A 35 7.29 -3.71 -1.05
N ILE A 36 7.10 -2.47 -0.64
CA ILE A 36 8.20 -1.56 -0.28
C ILE A 36 8.05 -1.15 1.18
N PRO A 37 8.83 -1.75 2.12
CA PRO A 37 8.78 -1.36 3.52
C PRO A 37 9.41 0.03 3.70
N ALA A 38 8.66 0.96 4.32
CA ALA A 38 9.16 2.28 4.65
C ALA A 38 10.31 2.18 5.68
N ALA A 39 11.44 2.86 5.42
CA ALA A 39 12.55 2.93 6.38
C ALA A 39 12.14 3.70 7.63
N LEU A 40 11.78 4.96 7.45
CA LEU A 40 11.30 5.87 8.49
C LEU A 40 9.93 6.41 8.06
N PRO A 41 8.82 5.78 8.50
CA PRO A 41 7.48 6.28 8.19
C PRO A 41 7.30 7.67 8.78
N PRO A 42 7.04 8.73 7.96
CA PRO A 42 7.04 10.13 8.44
C PRO A 42 5.94 10.44 9.46
N HIS A 43 4.90 9.61 9.54
CA HIS A 43 3.73 9.79 10.40
C HIS A 43 3.74 8.89 11.65
N LYS A 44 4.87 8.23 12.00
CA LYS A 44 4.99 7.33 13.15
C LYS A 44 6.03 7.83 14.14
N LEU A 45 5.72 7.69 15.44
CA LEU A 45 6.64 8.07 16.51
C LEU A 45 7.77 7.01 16.67
N PRO A 46 8.98 7.41 17.08
CA PRO A 46 10.04 6.48 17.45
C PRO A 46 9.55 5.47 18.50
N GLY A 47 9.81 4.18 18.28
CA GLY A 47 9.41 3.11 19.19
C GLY A 47 8.03 2.47 18.90
N GLU A 48 7.19 3.07 18.06
CA GLU A 48 5.91 2.46 17.65
C GLU A 48 6.06 1.40 16.57
N VAL A 49 7.19 1.39 15.89
CA VAL A 49 7.47 0.51 14.75
C VAL A 49 8.70 -0.32 15.08
N VAL A 50 8.63 -1.63 14.88
CA VAL A 50 9.78 -2.50 15.03
C VAL A 50 10.83 -2.22 13.95
N ASP A 51 12.06 -2.67 14.20
CA ASP A 51 13.20 -2.44 13.32
C ASP A 51 12.87 -2.74 11.84
N ALA A 52 13.46 -1.95 10.95
CA ALA A 52 13.21 -2.08 9.51
C ALA A 52 13.67 -3.44 8.96
N GLY A 53 14.76 -4.00 9.49
CA GLY A 53 15.25 -5.33 9.14
C GLY A 53 14.28 -6.43 9.56
N ASP A 54 13.65 -6.34 10.73
CA ASP A 54 12.62 -7.30 11.17
C ASP A 54 11.38 -7.22 10.25
N ARG A 55 10.97 -6.02 9.83
CA ARG A 55 9.83 -5.83 8.89
C ARG A 55 10.14 -6.37 7.51
N LEU A 56 11.34 -6.11 7.00
CA LEU A 56 11.85 -6.68 5.76
C LEU A 56 11.85 -8.20 5.82
N HIS A 57 12.38 -8.78 6.90
CA HIS A 57 12.42 -10.23 7.06
C HIS A 57 11.01 -10.84 7.07
N MET A 58 10.07 -10.21 7.78
CA MET A 58 8.66 -10.64 7.78
C MET A 58 8.03 -10.61 6.38
N LEU A 59 8.33 -9.58 5.57
CA LEU A 59 7.88 -9.50 4.19
C LEU A 59 8.46 -10.62 3.33
N ASN A 60 9.78 -10.87 3.41
CA ASN A 60 10.43 -11.96 2.68
C ASN A 60 9.82 -13.33 3.03
N LEU A 61 9.60 -13.59 4.33
CA LEU A 61 8.90 -14.80 4.77
C LEU A 61 7.45 -14.90 4.27
N ALA A 62 6.77 -13.77 4.16
CA ALA A 62 5.39 -13.71 3.71
C ALA A 62 5.23 -13.96 2.21
N LEU A 63 6.21 -13.55 1.42
CA LEU A 63 6.19 -13.67 -0.04
C LEU A 63 6.89 -14.92 -0.58
N GLU A 64 7.48 -15.72 0.29
CA GLU A 64 8.16 -16.95 -0.12
C GLU A 64 7.26 -17.84 -0.99
N ASN A 65 7.72 -18.11 -2.21
CA ASN A 65 6.97 -18.85 -3.25
C ASN A 65 5.69 -18.16 -3.78
N THR A 66 5.57 -16.85 -3.66
CA THR A 66 4.44 -16.10 -4.23
C THR A 66 4.87 -15.43 -5.55
N ALA A 67 4.46 -16.00 -6.67
CA ALA A 67 4.80 -15.46 -7.98
C ALA A 67 4.18 -14.09 -8.24
N GLY A 68 4.99 -13.16 -8.79
CA GLY A 68 4.55 -11.82 -9.18
C GLY A 68 4.35 -10.84 -8.01
N LEU A 69 4.80 -11.20 -6.81
CA LEU A 69 5.00 -10.28 -5.69
C LEU A 69 6.45 -10.38 -5.23
N SER A 70 7.13 -9.25 -5.08
CA SER A 70 8.49 -9.19 -4.56
C SER A 70 8.66 -8.10 -3.52
N VAL A 71 9.75 -8.17 -2.77
CA VAL A 71 10.11 -7.12 -1.80
C VAL A 71 11.17 -6.23 -2.41
N SER A 72 11.00 -4.92 -2.28
CA SER A 72 12.04 -3.96 -2.65
C SER A 72 12.57 -3.23 -1.42
N GLU A 73 13.87 -3.22 -1.25
CA GLU A 73 14.58 -2.58 -0.15
C GLU A 73 14.95 -1.12 -0.43
N VAL A 74 14.47 -0.55 -1.55
CA VAL A 74 14.89 0.77 -2.05
C VAL A 74 14.78 1.88 -1.01
N GLU A 75 13.76 1.85 -0.14
CA GLU A 75 13.62 2.84 0.92
C GLU A 75 14.52 2.56 2.12
N LEU A 76 14.83 1.30 2.40
CA LEU A 76 15.75 0.92 3.48
C LEU A 76 17.21 1.26 3.15
N GLN A 77 17.55 1.30 1.87
CA GLN A 77 18.90 1.64 1.39
C GLN A 77 19.15 3.15 1.28
N ARG A 78 18.08 3.97 1.39
CA ARG A 78 18.20 5.44 1.37
C ARG A 78 18.30 5.99 2.79
N SER A 79 19.13 7.00 2.98
CA SER A 79 19.16 7.80 4.20
C SER A 79 17.96 8.77 4.25
N GLY A 80 17.45 9.02 5.45
CA GLY A 80 16.37 9.99 5.69
C GLY A 80 14.95 9.42 5.54
N PRO A 81 13.92 10.28 5.54
CA PRO A 81 12.52 9.87 5.46
C PRO A 81 12.17 9.18 4.15
N SER A 82 11.26 8.22 4.22
CA SER A 82 10.72 7.51 3.05
C SER A 82 9.68 8.36 2.33
N TYR A 83 10.08 9.03 1.26
CA TYR A 83 9.16 9.78 0.41
C TYR A 83 8.80 8.99 -0.85
N THR A 84 7.52 8.84 -1.11
CA THR A 84 6.97 8.08 -2.25
C THR A 84 7.45 8.60 -3.59
N ILE A 85 7.59 9.93 -3.75
CA ILE A 85 8.11 10.51 -5.01
C ILE A 85 9.52 10.03 -5.35
N ASP A 86 10.39 9.89 -4.34
CA ASP A 86 11.77 9.43 -4.54
C ASP A 86 11.79 7.94 -4.93
N THR A 87 10.84 7.15 -4.40
CA THR A 87 10.64 5.75 -4.73
C THR A 87 10.12 5.58 -6.16
N VAL A 88 9.12 6.36 -6.57
CA VAL A 88 8.63 6.38 -7.96
C VAL A 88 9.75 6.74 -8.94
N ASN A 89 10.52 7.79 -8.65
CA ASN A 89 11.64 8.21 -9.51
C ASN A 89 12.70 7.12 -9.65
N HIS A 90 13.02 6.39 -8.56
CA HIS A 90 13.93 5.25 -8.62
C HIS A 90 13.40 4.17 -9.57
N PHE A 91 12.16 3.72 -9.41
CA PHE A 91 11.60 2.68 -10.27
C PHE A 91 11.49 3.11 -11.73
N LYS A 92 11.22 4.38 -12.00
CA LYS A 92 11.24 4.94 -13.36
C LYS A 92 12.65 4.89 -14.00
N SER A 93 13.70 4.94 -13.19
CA SER A 93 15.08 4.87 -13.69
C SER A 93 15.60 3.45 -13.93
N VAL A 94 15.04 2.44 -13.24
CA VAL A 94 15.52 1.05 -13.30
C VAL A 94 14.63 0.11 -14.11
N LEU A 95 13.34 0.41 -14.25
CA LEU A 95 12.43 -0.39 -15.04
C LEU A 95 12.52 -0.02 -16.53
N PRO A 96 12.15 -0.93 -17.46
CA PRO A 96 12.16 -0.65 -18.88
C PRO A 96 11.36 0.62 -19.23
N GLU A 97 11.88 1.47 -20.12
CA GLU A 97 11.34 2.79 -20.46
C GLU A 97 9.84 2.79 -20.84
N LYS A 98 9.37 1.73 -21.50
CA LYS A 98 7.96 1.58 -21.91
C LYS A 98 7.05 0.95 -20.84
N SER A 99 7.52 0.88 -19.59
CA SER A 99 6.73 0.31 -18.50
C SER A 99 5.73 1.32 -17.94
N THR A 100 4.53 0.85 -17.63
CA THR A 100 3.58 1.61 -16.82
C THR A 100 3.75 1.21 -15.36
N ILE A 101 3.98 2.19 -14.50
CA ILE A 101 4.15 1.99 -13.06
C ILE A 101 2.91 2.52 -12.36
N TYR A 102 2.22 1.68 -11.60
CA TYR A 102 1.07 2.05 -10.79
C TYR A 102 1.49 2.24 -9.33
N LEU A 103 1.10 3.36 -8.71
CA LEU A 103 1.22 3.54 -7.26
C LEU A 103 -0.03 2.94 -6.59
N ILE A 104 0.15 1.98 -5.70
CA ILE A 104 -0.92 1.28 -5.00
C ILE A 104 -0.96 1.79 -3.56
N ILE A 105 -2.10 2.36 -3.12
CA ILE A 105 -2.27 2.92 -1.78
C ILE A 105 -3.66 2.63 -1.23
N GLY A 106 -3.81 2.58 0.10
CA GLY A 106 -5.11 2.50 0.75
C GLY A 106 -5.89 3.81 0.64
N LEU A 107 -7.21 3.75 0.72
CA LEU A 107 -8.07 4.93 0.69
C LEU A 107 -7.75 5.93 1.80
N ASP A 108 -7.45 5.45 3.00
CA ASP A 108 -7.02 6.27 4.15
C ASP A 108 -5.78 7.12 3.82
N ALA A 109 -4.77 6.49 3.23
CA ALA A 109 -3.55 7.17 2.80
C ALA A 109 -3.76 8.09 1.59
N PHE A 110 -4.68 7.75 0.68
CA PHE A 110 -5.03 8.59 -0.44
C PHE A 110 -5.72 9.89 0.00
N LEU A 111 -6.60 9.84 1.00
CA LEU A 111 -7.29 11.01 1.54
C LEU A 111 -6.36 12.00 2.27
N GLU A 112 -5.09 11.68 2.41
CA GLU A 112 -4.04 12.54 2.97
C GLU A 112 -2.92 12.82 1.95
N ILE A 113 -3.11 12.47 0.67
CA ILE A 113 -2.04 12.55 -0.34
C ILE A 113 -1.53 13.97 -0.57
N ASP A 114 -2.36 14.99 -0.38
CA ASP A 114 -2.01 16.41 -0.49
C ASP A 114 -0.98 16.86 0.56
N SER A 115 -0.83 16.10 1.66
CA SER A 115 0.23 16.30 2.66
C SER A 115 1.58 15.67 2.25
N TRP A 116 1.62 14.85 1.20
CA TRP A 116 2.82 14.13 0.81
C TRP A 116 3.80 15.03 0.06
N LYS A 117 5.10 14.79 0.28
CA LYS A 117 6.16 15.50 -0.46
C LYS A 117 5.94 15.39 -1.97
N SER A 118 5.83 16.55 -2.62
CA SER A 118 5.67 16.64 -4.08
C SER A 118 4.49 15.81 -4.64
N TYR A 119 3.38 15.75 -3.93
CA TYR A 119 2.19 14.98 -4.34
C TYR A 119 1.71 15.35 -5.75
N GLN A 120 1.80 16.62 -6.13
CA GLN A 120 1.45 17.07 -7.47
C GLN A 120 2.29 16.37 -8.55
N ALA A 121 3.58 16.18 -8.29
CA ALA A 121 4.45 15.44 -9.19
C ALA A 121 4.09 13.94 -9.25
N LEU A 122 3.62 13.34 -8.15
CA LEU A 122 3.08 11.97 -8.18
C LEU A 122 1.88 11.86 -9.11
N LEU A 123 0.93 12.79 -8.99
CA LEU A 123 -0.29 12.82 -9.82
C LEU A 123 0.01 13.03 -11.32
N LEU A 124 1.11 13.68 -11.65
CA LEU A 124 1.58 13.84 -13.03
C LEU A 124 2.31 12.62 -13.57
N GLN A 125 2.99 11.87 -12.70
CA GLN A 125 3.97 10.88 -13.10
C GLN A 125 3.45 9.46 -13.24
N VAL A 126 2.52 9.04 -12.38
CA VAL A 126 2.07 7.66 -12.30
C VAL A 126 0.57 7.54 -12.04
N PRO A 127 -0.13 6.62 -12.70
CA PRO A 127 -1.49 6.27 -12.32
C PRO A 127 -1.53 5.71 -10.90
N ILE A 128 -2.62 6.02 -10.19
CA ILE A 128 -2.81 5.58 -8.80
C ILE A 128 -3.94 4.56 -8.73
N ILE A 129 -3.72 3.46 -8.02
CA ILE A 129 -4.75 2.50 -7.65
C ILE A 129 -5.04 2.69 -6.16
N VAL A 130 -6.22 3.20 -5.85
CA VAL A 130 -6.70 3.38 -4.48
C VAL A 130 -7.45 2.13 -4.07
N ILE A 131 -6.91 1.40 -3.10
CA ILE A 131 -7.54 0.20 -2.55
C ILE A 131 -8.64 0.61 -1.58
N ASN A 132 -9.88 0.25 -1.90
CA ASN A 132 -11.01 0.36 -0.99
C ASN A 132 -11.30 -1.01 -0.35
N ARG A 133 -11.41 -1.05 0.96
CA ARG A 133 -11.85 -2.23 1.74
C ARG A 133 -13.25 -1.97 2.24
N PRO A 134 -14.30 -2.48 1.58
CA PRO A 134 -15.65 -2.28 2.07
C PRO A 134 -15.78 -2.84 3.49
N GLN A 135 -16.19 -2.00 4.44
CA GLN A 135 -16.47 -2.45 5.80
C GLN A 135 -17.82 -3.13 5.83
N THR A 136 -17.83 -4.43 6.16
CA THR A 136 -19.01 -5.30 6.10
C THR A 136 -20.17 -4.89 7.01
N ASP A 137 -19.91 -4.08 8.07
CA ASP A 137 -20.90 -3.81 9.11
C ASP A 137 -21.70 -2.52 8.99
N ARG A 138 -21.51 -1.68 7.95
CA ARG A 138 -22.19 -0.37 7.90
C ARG A 138 -22.71 0.08 6.52
N GLY A 139 -22.79 -0.77 5.52
CA GLY A 139 -23.26 -0.35 4.18
C GLY A 139 -22.33 0.68 3.51
N LEU A 140 -21.07 0.72 3.90
CA LEU A 140 -20.05 1.73 3.59
C LEU A 140 -19.28 1.48 2.29
N SER A 141 -19.68 0.53 1.44
CA SER A 141 -19.10 0.42 0.10
C SER A 141 -19.35 1.71 -0.73
N LYS A 142 -20.53 2.31 -0.57
CA LYS A 142 -20.80 3.64 -1.13
C LYS A 142 -19.94 4.74 -0.50
N LEU A 143 -19.63 4.66 0.78
CA LEU A 143 -18.87 5.69 1.50
C LEU A 143 -17.44 5.85 0.96
N GLY A 144 -16.78 4.79 0.53
CA GLY A 144 -15.42 4.89 -0.03
C GLY A 144 -15.39 5.70 -1.32
N TRP A 145 -16.34 5.48 -2.21
CA TRP A 145 -16.50 6.24 -3.46
C TRP A 145 -16.88 7.69 -3.18
N GLU A 146 -17.84 7.93 -2.30
CA GLU A 146 -18.29 9.27 -1.92
C GLU A 146 -17.17 10.08 -1.27
N LEU A 147 -16.43 9.50 -0.33
CA LEU A 147 -15.28 10.14 0.31
C LEU A 147 -14.19 10.52 -0.69
N MET A 148 -13.90 9.61 -1.64
CA MET A 148 -12.92 9.89 -2.69
C MET A 148 -13.39 11.00 -3.63
N ASP A 149 -14.64 10.97 -4.07
CA ASP A 149 -15.23 11.98 -4.96
C ASP A 149 -15.25 13.37 -4.30
N ASP A 150 -15.66 13.43 -3.04
CA ASP A 150 -15.64 14.66 -2.24
C ASP A 150 -14.23 15.20 -2.06
N TYR A 151 -13.25 14.32 -1.76
CA TYR A 151 -11.85 14.71 -1.59
C TYR A 151 -11.22 15.21 -2.89
N LEU A 152 -11.49 14.55 -4.02
CA LEU A 152 -11.02 14.97 -5.33
C LEU A 152 -11.57 16.35 -5.74
N LYS A 153 -12.83 16.64 -5.37
CA LYS A 153 -13.50 17.93 -5.65
C LYS A 153 -13.01 19.04 -4.74
N SER A 154 -12.82 18.76 -3.46
CA SER A 154 -12.54 19.79 -2.44
C SER A 154 -11.04 20.06 -2.24
N SER A 155 -10.21 19.02 -2.18
CA SER A 155 -8.80 19.12 -1.73
C SER A 155 -7.82 19.01 -2.89
N LEU A 156 -8.09 18.15 -3.87
CA LEU A 156 -7.24 18.00 -5.03
C LEU A 156 -7.76 18.83 -6.23
N SER A 157 -7.71 20.15 -6.17
CA SER A 157 -8.21 21.12 -7.15
C SER A 157 -7.84 20.87 -8.64
N GLY A 158 -7.57 19.63 -9.01
CA GLY A 158 -7.03 19.21 -10.28
C GLY A 158 -8.03 18.79 -11.35
N GLY A 159 -9.32 19.12 -11.21
CA GLY A 159 -10.31 18.88 -12.26
C GLY A 159 -10.56 17.41 -12.58
N TYR A 160 -10.32 16.48 -11.65
CA TYR A 160 -10.66 15.08 -11.83
C TYR A 160 -12.16 14.88 -11.99
N LYS A 161 -12.56 14.10 -13.01
CA LYS A 161 -13.95 13.70 -13.26
C LYS A 161 -14.00 12.19 -13.43
N PHE A 162 -15.04 11.57 -12.87
CA PHE A 162 -15.26 10.14 -13.06
C PHE A 162 -15.67 9.83 -14.49
N SER A 163 -14.99 8.86 -15.10
CA SER A 163 -15.31 8.30 -16.41
C SER A 163 -15.92 6.92 -16.24
N GLU A 164 -17.21 6.78 -16.53
CA GLU A 164 -17.89 5.46 -16.50
C GLU A 164 -17.27 4.49 -17.50
N LEU A 165 -16.85 4.98 -18.67
CA LEU A 165 -16.25 4.15 -19.73
C LEU A 165 -14.95 3.50 -19.29
N GLN A 166 -14.11 4.21 -18.50
CA GLN A 166 -12.82 3.72 -18.05
C GLN A 166 -12.83 3.30 -16.57
N SER A 167 -13.96 3.47 -15.88
CA SER A 167 -14.13 3.16 -14.47
C SER A 167 -13.02 3.76 -13.58
N CYS A 168 -12.64 5.02 -13.88
CA CYS A 168 -11.59 5.73 -13.13
C CYS A 168 -11.82 7.25 -13.19
N TYR A 169 -11.10 7.98 -12.35
CA TYR A 169 -11.06 9.44 -12.38
C TYR A 169 -9.98 9.92 -13.35
N LEU A 170 -10.35 10.81 -14.25
CA LEU A 170 -9.51 11.41 -15.28
C LEU A 170 -9.41 12.92 -15.08
N ALA A 171 -8.24 13.48 -15.38
CA ALA A 171 -7.98 14.90 -15.50
C ALA A 171 -7.14 15.16 -16.76
N ALA A 172 -7.20 16.37 -17.32
CA ALA A 172 -6.59 16.67 -18.61
C ALA A 172 -5.06 16.55 -18.63
N ASP A 173 -4.41 16.88 -17.51
CA ASP A 173 -2.97 17.01 -17.36
C ASP A 173 -2.36 16.07 -16.29
N ARG A 174 -3.13 15.10 -15.80
CA ARG A 174 -2.70 14.19 -14.72
C ARG A 174 -2.99 12.75 -15.08
N GLN A 175 -2.28 11.85 -14.39
CA GLN A 175 -2.47 10.41 -14.55
C GLN A 175 -3.82 9.97 -13.95
N PRO A 176 -4.42 8.88 -14.46
CA PRO A 176 -5.66 8.34 -13.94
C PRO A 176 -5.58 7.92 -12.47
N ILE A 177 -6.70 8.04 -11.76
CA ILE A 177 -6.87 7.51 -10.41
C ILE A 177 -7.99 6.47 -10.46
N HIS A 178 -7.64 5.23 -10.16
CA HIS A 178 -8.56 4.11 -10.08
C HIS A 178 -8.94 3.87 -8.63
N ILE A 179 -10.21 3.59 -8.36
CA ILE A 179 -10.61 2.98 -7.10
C ILE A 179 -10.89 1.50 -7.34
N PHE A 180 -10.31 0.65 -6.52
CA PHE A 180 -10.40 -0.79 -6.68
C PHE A 180 -10.84 -1.43 -5.38
N GLU A 181 -11.99 -2.11 -5.42
CA GLU A 181 -12.51 -2.82 -4.27
C GLU A 181 -11.84 -4.18 -4.15
N VAL A 182 -11.28 -4.45 -2.97
CA VAL A 182 -10.64 -5.72 -2.65
C VAL A 182 -11.45 -6.47 -1.59
N THR A 183 -11.24 -7.77 -1.52
CA THR A 183 -11.86 -8.61 -0.49
C THR A 183 -11.69 -7.98 0.90
N ALA A 184 -12.81 -7.73 1.57
CA ALA A 184 -12.85 -7.16 2.91
C ALA A 184 -12.36 -8.17 3.95
N LEU A 185 -11.07 -8.10 4.27
CA LEU A 185 -10.51 -8.81 5.41
C LEU A 185 -10.34 -7.82 6.58
N ASP A 186 -11.10 -8.02 7.65
CA ASP A 186 -10.97 -7.21 8.89
C ASP A 186 -9.70 -7.59 9.65
N ILE A 187 -8.55 -7.29 9.03
CA ILE A 187 -7.21 -7.54 9.55
C ILE A 187 -6.41 -6.24 9.51
N SER A 188 -5.88 -5.82 10.66
CA SER A 188 -4.98 -4.68 10.74
C SER A 188 -3.73 -5.00 11.55
N SER A 189 -2.61 -4.37 11.19
CA SER A 189 -1.35 -4.50 11.94
C SER A 189 -1.52 -4.08 13.41
N THR A 190 -2.32 -3.07 13.70
CA THR A 190 -2.62 -2.61 15.07
C THR A 190 -3.34 -3.70 15.87
N ARG A 191 -4.36 -4.35 15.28
CA ARG A 191 -5.04 -5.49 15.92
C ARG A 191 -4.08 -6.65 16.18
N ILE A 192 -3.21 -6.97 15.23
CA ILE A 192 -2.22 -8.04 15.39
C ILE A 192 -1.27 -7.74 16.55
N ARG A 193 -0.69 -6.53 16.62
CA ARG A 193 0.18 -6.13 17.74
C ARG A 193 -0.54 -6.21 19.09
N SER A 194 -1.80 -5.76 19.14
CA SER A 194 -2.62 -5.87 20.37
C SER A 194 -2.88 -7.32 20.79
N LEU A 195 -3.07 -8.25 19.84
CA LEU A 195 -3.22 -9.68 20.13
C LEU A 195 -1.95 -10.27 20.70
N VAL A 196 -0.79 -9.98 20.09
CA VAL A 196 0.52 -10.47 20.58
C VAL A 196 0.76 -9.97 22.00
N LYS A 197 0.58 -8.67 22.28
CA LYS A 197 0.73 -8.07 23.60
C LYS A 197 -0.17 -8.72 24.66
N LYS A 198 -1.33 -9.26 24.25
CA LYS A 198 -2.27 -9.98 25.14
C LYS A 198 -2.03 -11.49 25.19
N GLY A 199 -0.91 -11.99 24.62
CA GLY A 199 -0.64 -13.43 24.53
C GLY A 199 -1.65 -14.23 23.70
N ARG A 200 -2.40 -13.56 22.80
CA ARG A 200 -3.42 -14.21 21.97
C ARG A 200 -2.85 -14.65 20.64
N SER A 201 -3.46 -15.68 20.05
CA SER A 201 -3.03 -16.20 18.75
C SER A 201 -3.24 -15.18 17.63
N ILE A 202 -2.25 -15.09 16.74
CA ILE A 202 -2.28 -14.35 15.47
C ILE A 202 -2.34 -15.28 14.25
N GLY A 203 -2.62 -16.56 14.50
CA GLY A 203 -2.82 -17.56 13.44
C GLY A 203 -3.92 -17.11 12.47
N TYR A 204 -3.70 -17.35 11.18
CA TYR A 204 -4.61 -16.95 10.09
C TYR A 204 -4.83 -15.43 9.91
N LEU A 205 -4.11 -14.59 10.66
CA LEU A 205 -4.05 -13.16 10.40
C LEU A 205 -2.79 -12.78 9.64
N VAL A 206 -1.71 -13.52 9.87
CA VAL A 206 -0.42 -13.39 9.17
C VAL A 206 -0.01 -14.75 8.60
N PRO A 207 0.90 -14.80 7.61
CA PRO A 207 1.48 -16.06 7.15
C PRO A 207 2.15 -16.83 8.29
N ARG A 208 2.09 -18.15 8.22
CA ARG A 208 2.58 -19.03 9.30
C ARG A 208 4.06 -18.77 9.67
N LYS A 209 4.92 -18.53 8.67
CA LYS A 209 6.34 -18.24 8.88
C LYS A 209 6.52 -16.90 9.57
N THR A 210 5.78 -15.87 9.16
CA THR A 210 5.74 -14.56 9.80
C THR A 210 5.29 -14.66 11.27
N ALA A 211 4.24 -15.44 11.57
CA ALA A 211 3.79 -15.66 12.95
C ALA A 211 4.88 -16.30 13.82
N LYS A 212 5.55 -17.33 13.29
CA LYS A 212 6.68 -17.99 14.00
C LYS A 212 7.81 -17.01 14.28
N PHE A 213 8.18 -16.17 13.31
CA PHE A 213 9.23 -15.17 13.47
C PHE A 213 8.87 -14.14 14.54
N ILE A 214 7.64 -13.59 14.52
CA ILE A 214 7.14 -12.64 15.53
C ILE A 214 7.33 -13.22 16.94
N HIS A 215 6.91 -14.47 17.16
CA HIS A 215 7.03 -15.11 18.47
C HIS A 215 8.47 -15.42 18.87
N SER A 216 9.31 -15.95 17.95
CA SER A 216 10.70 -16.29 18.25
C SER A 216 11.59 -15.07 18.55
N ARG A 217 11.27 -13.91 17.96
CA ARG A 217 11.96 -12.64 18.19
C ARG A 217 11.37 -11.82 19.33
N GLY A 218 10.26 -12.25 19.93
CA GLY A 218 9.57 -11.48 20.97
C GLY A 218 9.06 -10.12 20.49
N LEU A 219 8.69 -9.99 19.21
CA LEU A 219 8.21 -8.72 18.67
C LEU A 219 6.82 -8.40 19.20
N TYR A 220 6.58 -7.11 19.46
CA TYR A 220 5.26 -6.57 19.90
C TYR A 220 4.81 -7.01 21.31
N LEU A 221 5.70 -7.50 22.18
CA LEU A 221 5.43 -7.83 23.58
C LEU A 221 5.29 -6.57 24.44
#